data_df7a208f2f5a47034a85bb442e108d60
#
_entry.id   df7a208f2f5a47034a85bb442e108d60
#
_cell.length_a   1.000
_cell.length_b   1.000
_cell.length_c   1.000
_cell.angle_alpha   90.00
_cell.angle_beta   90.00
_cell.angle_gamma   90.00
#
_symmetry.space_group_name_H-M   'P 1'
#
loop_
_entity.id
_entity.type
_entity.pdbx_description
1 polymer ?
#
loop_
_entity_poly.entity_id
_entity_poly.type
_entity_poly.pdbx_seq_one_letter_code
_entity_poly.pdbx_strand_id
1 'polypeptide(L)'
;QPEKGVRMTRRKGGPSTLSITGDSDFIADLHASISEEKPLDSVENIFFRGGATARPAAMTNIIIQLDELDEILDGGGEEITLRLTNGAEISGAKLVEKRLADCGLVTLVHPYEGPVNLYRTSRHASDKQRLMASAENPTCPWAECNYPADKCQIHHLRAWKHGGETNICLLYT
;
A
#
# COMPACT_ATOMS: atom_id res chain seq x y z
N GLN A 1 -8.57 -13.85 15.12
CA GLN A 1 -8.06 -12.51 14.80
C GLN A 1 -7.83 -11.72 16.07
N PRO A 2 -6.80 -10.87 16.18
CA PRO A 2 -6.61 -10.02 17.34
C PRO A 2 -7.80 -9.07 17.50
N GLU A 3 -8.26 -8.90 18.74
CA GLU A 3 -9.40 -8.03 19.07
C GLU A 3 -9.01 -6.57 18.79
N LYS A 4 -9.92 -5.81 18.13
CA LYS A 4 -9.73 -4.38 17.87
C LYS A 4 -9.70 -3.59 19.18
N GLY A 5 -8.79 -2.68 19.34
CA GLY A 5 -8.70 -1.86 20.54
C GLY A 5 -7.34 -1.20 20.74
N VAL A 6 -7.19 -0.60 21.90
CA VAL A 6 -5.94 0.04 22.34
C VAL A 6 -5.45 -0.65 23.61
N ARG A 7 -4.21 -1.11 23.59
CA ARG A 7 -3.58 -1.79 24.74
C ARG A 7 -2.30 -1.04 25.15
N MET A 8 -2.15 -0.83 26.44
CA MET A 8 -0.94 -0.30 27.04
C MET A 8 -0.19 -1.37 27.81
N THR A 9 1.05 -1.63 27.46
CA THR A 9 1.96 -2.52 28.20
C THR A 9 2.99 -1.70 28.94
N ARG A 10 2.97 -1.78 30.28
CA ARG A 10 3.91 -1.08 31.16
C ARG A 10 5.06 -2.01 31.55
N ARG A 11 6.28 -1.53 31.50
CA ARG A 11 7.47 -2.25 31.97
C ARG A 11 8.07 -1.55 33.16
N LYS A 12 8.42 -2.28 34.21
CA LYS A 12 9.05 -1.74 35.40
C LYS A 12 10.50 -1.33 35.05
N GLY A 13 10.79 -0.03 35.14
CA GLY A 13 12.13 0.49 34.87
C GLY A 13 12.50 0.62 33.39
N GLY A 14 11.53 0.50 32.47
CA GLY A 14 11.76 0.60 31.02
C GLY A 14 10.64 1.29 30.27
N PRO A 15 10.79 1.49 28.94
CA PRO A 15 9.78 2.13 28.12
C PRO A 15 8.47 1.34 28.09
N SER A 16 7.35 2.05 28.12
CA SER A 16 6.01 1.47 27.95
C SER A 16 5.64 1.42 26.46
N THR A 17 4.78 0.48 26.09
CA THR A 17 4.32 0.31 24.71
C THR A 17 2.83 0.58 24.62
N LEU A 18 2.41 1.40 23.68
CA LEU A 18 1.02 1.56 23.25
C LEU A 18 0.83 0.80 21.94
N SER A 19 -0.11 -0.13 21.91
CA SER A 19 -0.48 -0.89 20.72
C SER A 19 -1.90 -0.55 20.33
N ILE A 20 -2.11 -0.26 19.06
CA ILE A 20 -3.41 0.01 18.46
C ILE A 20 -3.70 -1.09 17.46
N THR A 21 -4.85 -1.73 17.59
CA THR A 21 -5.33 -2.78 16.67
C THR A 21 -6.66 -2.32 16.08
N GLY A 22 -6.75 -2.24 14.79
CA GLY A 22 -7.92 -1.76 14.07
C GLY A 22 -7.99 -2.31 12.65
N ASP A 23 -8.90 -1.78 11.86
CA ASP A 23 -8.98 -2.12 10.43
C ASP A 23 -7.69 -1.76 9.71
N SER A 24 -7.34 -2.59 8.73
CA SER A 24 -6.04 -2.50 8.03
C SER A 24 -5.82 -1.12 7.39
N ASP A 25 -6.86 -0.57 6.74
CA ASP A 25 -6.81 0.76 6.13
C ASP A 25 -6.66 1.89 7.17
N PHE A 26 -7.38 1.78 8.31
CA PHE A 26 -7.25 2.75 9.40
C PHE A 26 -5.83 2.74 9.99
N ILE A 27 -5.28 1.56 10.25
CA ILE A 27 -3.93 1.43 10.80
C ILE A 27 -2.87 1.92 9.80
N ALA A 28 -3.04 1.64 8.51
CA ALA A 28 -2.14 2.13 7.46
C ALA A 28 -2.17 3.67 7.35
N ASP A 29 -3.36 4.27 7.37
CA ASP A 29 -3.53 5.74 7.35
C ASP A 29 -2.90 6.39 8.60
N LEU A 30 -3.09 5.78 9.77
CA LEU A 30 -2.49 6.24 11.02
C LEU A 30 -0.96 6.16 10.95
N HIS A 31 -0.41 5.04 10.51
CA HIS A 31 1.03 4.85 10.35
C HIS A 31 1.63 5.83 9.34
N ALA A 32 0.97 6.03 8.18
CA ALA A 32 1.41 6.98 7.16
C ALA A 32 1.41 8.45 7.63
N SER A 33 0.62 8.76 8.67
CA SER A 33 0.60 10.10 9.29
C SER A 33 1.80 10.37 10.21
N ILE A 34 2.58 9.33 10.55
CA ILE A 34 3.73 9.43 11.46
C ILE A 34 5.01 9.59 10.63
N SER A 35 5.81 10.63 10.93
CA SER A 35 7.10 10.84 10.28
C SER A 35 8.09 9.73 10.59
N GLU A 36 8.76 9.19 9.58
CA GLU A 36 9.78 8.15 9.75
C GLU A 36 11.07 8.68 10.40
N GLU A 37 11.41 9.96 10.16
CA GLU A 37 12.62 10.55 10.72
C GLU A 37 12.51 10.81 12.23
N LYS A 38 11.31 11.25 12.68
CA LYS A 38 11.04 11.62 14.09
C LYS A 38 9.67 11.09 14.53
N PRO A 39 9.51 9.78 14.67
CA PRO A 39 8.20 9.17 14.87
C PRO A 39 7.55 9.60 16.21
N LEU A 40 8.29 9.68 17.30
CA LEU A 40 7.72 10.07 18.60
C LEU A 40 7.33 11.53 18.65
N ASP A 41 8.14 12.44 18.09
CA ASP A 41 7.81 13.87 18.01
C ASP A 41 6.56 14.08 17.13
N SER A 42 6.44 13.30 16.05
CA SER A 42 5.27 13.33 15.17
C SER A 42 4.01 12.90 15.91
N VAL A 43 4.07 11.80 16.65
CA VAL A 43 2.95 11.30 17.47
C VAL A 43 2.56 12.33 18.52
N GLU A 44 3.53 12.93 19.24
CA GLU A 44 3.26 13.97 20.23
C GLU A 44 2.55 15.19 19.59
N ASN A 45 3.01 15.61 18.42
CA ASN A 45 2.43 16.74 17.70
C ASN A 45 0.98 16.46 17.26
N ILE A 46 0.71 15.25 16.72
CA ILE A 46 -0.63 14.83 16.30
C ILE A 46 -1.61 14.82 17.49
N PHE A 47 -1.23 14.21 18.60
CA PHE A 47 -2.15 13.98 19.72
C PHE A 47 -2.27 15.15 20.70
N PHE A 48 -1.23 15.96 20.88
CA PHE A 48 -1.20 16.94 21.96
C PHE A 48 -1.01 18.39 21.52
N ARG A 49 -0.56 18.62 20.27
CA ARG A 49 -0.30 19.98 19.77
C ARG A 49 -1.27 20.43 18.67
N GLY A 50 -2.32 19.67 18.41
CA GLY A 50 -3.34 20.01 17.41
C GLY A 50 -2.80 20.05 15.98
N GLY A 51 -1.70 19.34 15.71
CA GLY A 51 -1.17 19.14 14.36
C GLY A 51 -2.16 18.33 13.54
N ALA A 52 -3.10 19.02 12.87
CA ALA A 52 -3.91 18.38 11.85
C ALA A 52 -2.95 17.91 10.74
N THR A 53 -2.60 16.65 10.74
CA THR A 53 -1.97 16.05 9.57
C THR A 53 -3.03 15.99 8.50
N ALA A 54 -2.86 16.76 7.42
CA ALA A 54 -3.53 16.42 6.18
C ALA A 54 -3.27 14.92 5.96
N ARG A 55 -4.31 14.15 5.59
CA ARG A 55 -4.10 12.77 5.15
C ARG A 55 -2.90 12.76 4.21
N PRO A 56 -1.93 11.85 4.41
CA PRO A 56 -0.78 11.80 3.53
C PRO A 56 -1.30 11.75 2.09
N ALA A 57 -0.80 12.66 1.26
CA ALA A 57 -1.10 12.66 -0.17
C ALA A 57 -0.37 11.50 -0.89
N ALA A 58 0.01 10.45 -0.17
CA ALA A 58 0.45 9.21 -0.77
C ALA A 58 -0.72 8.67 -1.60
N MET A 59 -0.54 8.68 -2.92
CA MET A 59 -1.51 8.10 -3.84
C MET A 59 -1.53 6.57 -3.63
N THR A 60 -2.21 6.15 -2.59
CA THR A 60 -2.45 4.73 -2.34
C THR A 60 -3.29 4.19 -3.48
N ASN A 61 -2.78 3.18 -4.16
CA ASN A 61 -3.45 2.55 -5.27
C ASN A 61 -4.23 1.33 -4.77
N ILE A 62 -5.48 1.23 -5.17
CA ILE A 62 -6.32 0.06 -4.94
C ILE A 62 -6.24 -0.83 -6.18
N ILE A 63 -5.95 -2.09 -5.98
CA ILE A 63 -5.78 -3.08 -7.03
C ILE A 63 -7.05 -3.91 -7.11
N ILE A 64 -7.69 -3.93 -8.27
CA ILE A 64 -8.91 -4.69 -8.55
C ILE A 64 -8.65 -5.55 -9.78
N GLN A 65 -8.89 -6.85 -9.69
CA GLN A 65 -8.94 -7.71 -10.87
C GLN A 65 -10.23 -7.43 -11.63
N LEU A 66 -10.20 -7.57 -12.95
CA LEU A 66 -11.34 -7.18 -13.79
C LEU A 66 -12.59 -8.01 -13.51
N ASP A 67 -12.41 -9.30 -13.22
CA ASP A 67 -13.46 -10.23 -12.83
C ASP A 67 -14.04 -9.91 -11.43
N GLU A 68 -13.19 -9.51 -10.48
CA GLU A 68 -13.63 -9.05 -9.15
C GLU A 68 -14.47 -7.77 -9.22
N LEU A 69 -14.20 -6.89 -10.18
CA LEU A 69 -14.93 -5.64 -10.31
C LEU A 69 -16.42 -5.89 -10.62
N ASP A 70 -16.71 -6.80 -11.53
CA ASP A 70 -18.09 -7.14 -11.90
C ASP A 70 -18.84 -7.69 -10.68
N GLU A 71 -18.22 -8.59 -9.91
CA GLU A 71 -18.79 -9.14 -8.69
C GLU A 71 -19.02 -8.07 -7.60
N ILE A 72 -18.10 -7.11 -7.44
CA ILE A 72 -18.24 -5.98 -6.51
C ILE A 72 -19.44 -5.11 -6.92
N LEU A 73 -19.60 -4.83 -8.22
CA LEU A 73 -20.70 -4.00 -8.73
C LEU A 73 -22.06 -4.69 -8.62
N ASP A 74 -22.08 -6.02 -8.70
CA ASP A 74 -23.29 -6.84 -8.52
C ASP A 74 -23.67 -7.07 -7.04
N GLY A 75 -22.89 -6.52 -6.10
CA GLY A 75 -23.19 -6.56 -4.67
C GLY A 75 -22.48 -7.67 -3.88
N GLY A 76 -21.63 -8.49 -4.52
CA GLY A 76 -20.81 -9.53 -3.86
C GLY A 76 -19.54 -9.01 -3.17
N GLY A 77 -19.38 -7.70 -3.08
CA GLY A 77 -18.13 -7.09 -2.63
C GLY A 77 -17.73 -7.32 -1.16
N GLU A 78 -18.60 -7.88 -0.30
CA GLU A 78 -18.24 -8.15 1.11
C GLU A 78 -17.22 -9.29 1.25
N GLU A 79 -17.25 -10.26 0.35
CA GLU A 79 -16.36 -11.43 0.38
C GLU A 79 -15.03 -11.18 -0.37
N ILE A 80 -14.96 -10.13 -1.18
CA ILE A 80 -13.78 -9.76 -1.95
C ILE A 80 -12.85 -8.89 -1.13
N THR A 81 -11.61 -9.32 -0.95
CA THR A 81 -10.56 -8.55 -0.26
C THR A 81 -9.61 -7.92 -1.27
N LEU A 82 -9.61 -6.60 -1.33
CA LEU A 82 -8.76 -5.80 -2.20
C LEU A 82 -7.49 -5.37 -1.46
N ARG A 83 -6.36 -5.43 -2.15
CA ARG A 83 -5.05 -5.01 -1.62
C ARG A 83 -4.72 -3.59 -2.07
N LEU A 84 -4.09 -2.85 -1.19
CA LEU A 84 -3.63 -1.50 -1.42
C LEU A 84 -2.10 -1.46 -1.44
N THR A 85 -1.52 -0.55 -2.23
CA THR A 85 -0.06 -0.44 -2.35
C THR A 85 0.64 0.07 -1.07
N ASN A 86 -0.11 0.56 -0.09
CA ASN A 86 0.38 0.88 1.26
C ASN A 86 0.38 -0.34 2.21
N GLY A 87 0.10 -1.55 1.69
CA GLY A 87 0.06 -2.78 2.45
C GLY A 87 -1.24 -3.03 3.22
N ALA A 88 -2.24 -2.14 3.10
CA ALA A 88 -3.55 -2.34 3.70
C ALA A 88 -4.45 -3.25 2.86
N GLU A 89 -5.51 -3.77 3.48
CA GLU A 89 -6.57 -4.53 2.83
C GLU A 89 -7.93 -3.92 3.15
N ILE A 90 -8.82 -3.86 2.15
CA ILE A 90 -10.22 -3.42 2.32
C ILE A 90 -11.16 -4.41 1.62
N SER A 91 -12.43 -4.48 2.04
CA SER A 91 -13.43 -5.23 1.27
C SER A 91 -13.89 -4.43 0.04
N GLY A 92 -14.36 -5.14 -1.00
CA GLY A 92 -14.98 -4.50 -2.16
C GLY A 92 -16.22 -3.66 -1.78
N ALA A 93 -17.00 -4.10 -0.79
CA ALA A 93 -18.11 -3.31 -0.26
C ALA A 93 -17.64 -1.97 0.33
N LYS A 94 -16.55 -1.96 1.06
CA LYS A 94 -15.96 -0.73 1.63
C LYS A 94 -15.41 0.21 0.55
N LEU A 95 -14.94 -0.33 -0.58
CA LEU A 95 -14.56 0.47 -1.75
C LEU A 95 -15.76 1.24 -2.31
N VAL A 96 -16.91 0.57 -2.46
CA VAL A 96 -18.15 1.21 -2.96
C VAL A 96 -18.63 2.29 -2.00
N GLU A 97 -18.59 2.04 -0.69
CA GLU A 97 -18.99 3.02 0.33
C GLU A 97 -18.09 4.27 0.34
N LYS A 98 -16.78 4.09 0.19
CA LYS A 98 -15.79 5.18 0.22
C LYS A 98 -15.88 6.13 -0.97
N ARG A 99 -16.70 5.88 -1.97
CA ARG A 99 -16.73 6.55 -3.27
C ARG A 99 -15.35 6.59 -3.92
N LEU A 100 -15.24 6.20 -5.17
CA LEU A 100 -13.99 6.15 -5.94
C LEU A 100 -13.16 7.47 -5.89
N ALA A 101 -13.82 8.62 -5.67
CA ALA A 101 -13.18 9.93 -5.55
C ALA A 101 -12.32 10.09 -4.27
N ASP A 102 -12.62 9.35 -3.21
CA ASP A 102 -11.89 9.44 -1.93
C ASP A 102 -10.74 8.41 -1.83
N CYS A 103 -10.64 7.51 -2.80
CA CYS A 103 -9.69 6.38 -2.76
C CYS A 103 -8.35 6.66 -3.43
N GLY A 104 -8.14 7.86 -4.00
CA GLY A 104 -6.91 8.18 -4.73
C GLY A 104 -6.88 7.52 -6.10
N LEU A 105 -6.10 6.46 -6.28
CA LEU A 105 -5.93 5.79 -7.57
C LEU A 105 -6.45 4.34 -7.52
N VAL A 106 -7.17 3.94 -8.55
CA VAL A 106 -7.64 2.56 -8.74
C VAL A 106 -6.98 2.01 -10.01
N THR A 107 -6.31 0.86 -9.92
CA THR A 107 -5.74 0.15 -11.06
C THR A 107 -6.53 -1.11 -11.32
N LEU A 108 -7.12 -1.19 -12.51
CA LEU A 108 -7.69 -2.42 -13.04
C LEU A 108 -6.59 -3.25 -13.70
N VAL A 109 -6.47 -4.50 -13.30
CA VAL A 109 -5.47 -5.43 -13.83
C VAL A 109 -6.17 -6.47 -14.70
N HIS A 110 -5.77 -6.54 -15.97
CA HIS A 110 -6.25 -7.59 -16.85
C HIS A 110 -5.36 -8.84 -16.71
N PRO A 111 -5.93 -10.02 -16.44
CA PRO A 111 -5.15 -11.22 -16.11
C PRO A 111 -4.26 -11.73 -17.23
N TYR A 112 -4.47 -11.32 -18.48
CA TYR A 112 -3.76 -11.85 -19.66
C TYR A 112 -2.92 -10.84 -20.45
N GLU A 113 -3.16 -9.52 -20.32
CA GLU A 113 -2.55 -8.53 -21.22
C GLU A 113 -1.38 -7.75 -20.61
N GLY A 114 -1.11 -7.85 -19.32
CA GLY A 114 0.05 -7.19 -18.67
C GLY A 114 0.36 -5.76 -19.19
N PRO A 115 1.30 -5.08 -18.61
CA PRO A 115 1.53 -3.66 -18.84
C PRO A 115 2.68 -3.32 -19.81
N VAL A 116 2.84 -2.01 -20.05
CA VAL A 116 3.66 -1.37 -21.10
C VAL A 116 5.18 -1.48 -20.85
N ASN A 117 5.93 -1.83 -21.90
CA ASN A 117 7.38 -2.01 -21.90
C ASN A 117 8.13 -0.73 -22.32
N LEU A 118 9.29 -0.46 -21.69
CA LEU A 118 10.21 0.62 -22.05
C LEU A 118 11.54 0.11 -22.64
N TYR A 119 11.76 -1.19 -22.67
CA TYR A 119 13.02 -1.80 -23.13
C TYR A 119 14.26 -1.14 -22.52
N ARG A 120 15.23 -0.75 -23.35
CA ARG A 120 16.47 -0.05 -22.94
C ARG A 120 16.48 1.45 -23.19
N THR A 121 15.33 2.05 -23.43
CA THR A 121 15.22 3.51 -23.60
C THR A 121 15.40 4.27 -22.30
N SER A 122 15.08 3.66 -21.17
CA SER A 122 15.27 4.22 -19.84
C SER A 122 15.72 3.15 -18.85
N ARG A 123 16.67 3.48 -17.98
CA ARG A 123 17.07 2.64 -16.87
C ARG A 123 16.05 2.68 -15.73
N HIS A 124 15.42 3.83 -15.53
CA HIS A 124 14.49 4.03 -14.45
C HIS A 124 13.07 3.72 -14.91
N ALA A 125 12.34 2.98 -14.09
CA ALA A 125 10.91 2.77 -14.29
C ALA A 125 10.18 4.12 -14.32
N SER A 126 9.28 4.29 -15.29
CA SER A 126 8.36 5.43 -15.32
C SER A 126 7.39 5.36 -14.14
N ASP A 127 6.74 6.49 -13.82
CA ASP A 127 5.74 6.52 -12.74
C ASP A 127 4.61 5.51 -12.99
N LYS A 128 4.20 5.36 -14.25
CA LYS A 128 3.21 4.36 -14.66
C LYS A 128 3.68 2.92 -14.38
N GLN A 129 4.93 2.60 -14.71
CA GLN A 129 5.48 1.27 -14.42
C GLN A 129 5.66 1.03 -12.91
N ARG A 130 6.05 2.07 -12.15
CA ARG A 130 6.11 2.00 -10.67
C ARG A 130 4.75 1.66 -10.10
N LEU A 131 3.72 2.36 -10.55
CA LEU A 131 2.36 2.14 -10.13
C LEU A 131 1.91 0.70 -10.41
N MET A 132 2.21 0.19 -11.60
CA MET A 132 1.82 -1.16 -12.00
C MET A 132 2.62 -2.24 -11.28
N ALA A 133 3.93 -2.08 -11.08
CA ALA A 133 4.74 -3.00 -10.29
C ALA A 133 4.25 -3.07 -8.82
N SER A 134 3.85 -1.93 -8.25
CA SER A 134 3.25 -1.88 -6.91
C SER A 134 1.86 -2.53 -6.89
N ALA A 135 1.13 -2.49 -7.99
CA ALA A 135 -0.16 -3.16 -8.11
C ALA A 135 -0.02 -4.69 -8.21
N GLU A 136 1.01 -5.18 -8.92
CA GLU A 136 1.31 -6.61 -8.96
C GLU A 136 1.79 -7.14 -7.60
N ASN A 137 2.62 -6.35 -6.89
CA ASN A 137 3.19 -6.71 -5.60
C ASN A 137 2.91 -5.60 -4.58
N PRO A 138 1.74 -5.59 -3.93
CA PRO A 138 1.36 -4.54 -2.96
C PRO A 138 2.23 -4.53 -1.70
N THR A 139 2.99 -5.59 -1.47
CA THR A 139 4.02 -5.71 -0.43
C THR A 139 5.33 -6.20 -1.04
N CYS A 140 6.45 -5.95 -0.38
CA CYS A 140 7.76 -6.46 -0.80
C CYS A 140 7.70 -7.98 -1.05
N PRO A 141 8.14 -8.47 -2.22
CA PRO A 141 8.08 -9.90 -2.55
C PRO A 141 9.17 -10.74 -1.86
N TRP A 142 10.04 -10.12 -1.06
CA TRP A 142 11.04 -10.85 -0.30
C TRP A 142 10.38 -11.72 0.78
N ALA A 143 10.85 -12.95 0.93
CA ALA A 143 10.29 -13.89 1.90
C ALA A 143 10.21 -13.26 3.31
N GLU A 144 9.06 -13.40 3.96
CA GLU A 144 8.76 -12.86 5.30
C GLU A 144 8.77 -11.32 5.43
N CYS A 145 8.96 -10.58 4.32
CA CYS A 145 8.88 -9.13 4.30
C CYS A 145 7.45 -8.68 3.97
N ASN A 146 6.86 -7.88 4.85
CA ASN A 146 5.53 -7.28 4.65
C ASN A 146 5.63 -5.77 4.46
N TYR A 147 6.76 -5.27 3.94
CA TYR A 147 6.97 -3.84 3.76
C TYR A 147 6.10 -3.34 2.61
N PRO A 148 5.33 -2.23 2.79
CA PRO A 148 4.43 -1.70 1.77
C PRO A 148 5.14 -1.33 0.48
N ALA A 149 4.52 -1.62 -0.67
CA ALA A 149 5.09 -1.36 -1.98
C ALA A 149 5.35 0.13 -2.25
N ASP A 150 4.51 1.03 -1.72
CA ASP A 150 4.67 2.49 -1.85
C ASP A 150 6.02 2.99 -1.32
N LYS A 151 6.63 2.23 -0.40
CA LYS A 151 7.92 2.53 0.23
C LYS A 151 9.07 1.72 -0.34
N CYS A 152 8.80 0.83 -1.29
CA CYS A 152 9.79 0.00 -1.93
C CYS A 152 10.43 0.69 -3.14
N GLN A 153 11.66 0.29 -3.47
CA GLN A 153 12.29 0.66 -4.72
C GLN A 153 11.98 -0.38 -5.80
N ILE A 154 11.80 0.09 -7.03
CA ILE A 154 11.65 -0.81 -8.18
C ILE A 154 13.00 -1.39 -8.58
N HIS A 155 13.08 -2.69 -8.68
CA HIS A 155 14.27 -3.42 -9.08
C HIS A 155 14.04 -4.19 -10.38
N HIS A 156 15.13 -4.41 -11.14
CA HIS A 156 15.13 -5.25 -12.32
C HIS A 156 15.43 -6.70 -11.94
N LEU A 157 14.66 -7.66 -12.40
CA LEU A 157 14.94 -9.09 -12.27
C LEU A 157 16.31 -9.45 -12.86
N ARG A 158 16.65 -8.86 -14.00
CA ARG A 158 17.99 -8.91 -14.58
C ARG A 158 18.63 -7.53 -14.48
N ALA A 159 19.74 -7.41 -13.77
CA ALA A 159 20.40 -6.13 -13.57
C ALA A 159 20.66 -5.39 -14.88
N TRP A 160 20.37 -4.10 -14.92
CA TRP A 160 20.58 -3.22 -16.11
C TRP A 160 21.98 -3.32 -16.70
N LYS A 161 23.03 -3.35 -15.86
CA LYS A 161 24.43 -3.51 -16.30
C LYS A 161 24.69 -4.83 -17.02
N HIS A 162 23.85 -5.83 -16.85
CA HIS A 162 23.97 -7.14 -17.48
C HIS A 162 22.95 -7.31 -18.63
N GLY A 163 22.47 -6.20 -19.21
CA GLY A 163 21.56 -6.22 -20.35
C GLY A 163 20.08 -6.35 -19.97
N GLY A 164 19.70 -6.13 -18.70
CA GLY A 164 18.30 -6.07 -18.29
C GLY A 164 17.56 -4.92 -18.98
N GLU A 165 16.26 -5.07 -19.17
CA GLU A 165 15.38 -4.10 -19.79
C GLU A 165 14.37 -3.58 -18.77
N THR A 166 13.90 -2.33 -18.98
CA THR A 166 12.88 -1.73 -18.13
C THR A 166 11.47 -2.07 -18.67
N ASN A 167 11.21 -3.36 -18.78
CA ASN A 167 9.90 -3.89 -19.13
C ASN A 167 9.19 -4.29 -17.85
N ILE A 168 7.90 -4.06 -17.77
CA ILE A 168 7.18 -4.27 -16.51
C ILE A 168 7.25 -5.71 -16.01
N CYS A 169 7.19 -6.70 -16.89
CA CYS A 169 7.36 -8.11 -16.55
C CYS A 169 8.78 -8.45 -16.00
N LEU A 170 9.73 -7.53 -16.06
CA LEU A 170 11.10 -7.66 -15.56
C LEU A 170 11.39 -6.74 -14.38
N LEU A 171 10.37 -6.07 -13.84
CA LEU A 171 10.45 -5.18 -12.69
C LEU A 171 9.69 -5.78 -11.50
N TYR A 172 10.14 -5.44 -10.29
CA TYR A 172 9.47 -5.79 -9.05
C TYR A 172 9.71 -4.72 -7.98
N THR A 173 8.88 -4.69 -6.95
CA THR A 173 8.99 -3.78 -5.79
C THR A 173 9.78 -4.38 -4.66
#